data_a057fd1e1fbf693bff549be0bfc86cee
#
_entry.id   a057fd1e1fbf693bff549be0bfc86cee
#
_cell.length_a   1.000
_cell.length_b   1.000
_cell.length_c   1.000
_cell.angle_alpha   90.00
_cell.angle_beta   90.00
_cell.angle_gamma   90.00
#
_symmetry.space_group_name_H-M   'P 1'
#
loop_
_entity.id
_entity.type
_entity.pdbx_description
1 polymer ?
#
loop_
_entity_poly.entity_id
_entity_poly.type
_entity_poly.pdbx_seq_one_letter_code
_entity_poly.pdbx_strand_id
1 'polypeptide(L)'
;MFFLFTKVDSISTLELEEKLKTQIQLIDVRTPGEFRKGHIKNAKNIPLNEIGNFTPIADKKIYVICHSGARSKLAAKKLKKREFDVVNVQGGMHAWRGKIV
;
A
#
# COMPACT_ATOMS: atom_id res chain seq x y z
N MET A 1 18.02 18.42 -4.55
CA MET A 1 17.41 17.28 -3.87
C MET A 1 17.51 16.04 -4.73
N PHE A 2 18.02 14.98 -4.19
CA PHE A 2 18.18 13.72 -4.91
C PHE A 2 17.14 12.71 -4.49
N PHE A 3 16.43 12.15 -5.49
CA PHE A 3 15.49 11.06 -5.26
C PHE A 3 15.99 9.73 -5.83
N LEU A 4 17.28 9.72 -6.26
CA LEU A 4 17.88 8.53 -6.85
C LEU A 4 17.79 7.31 -5.92
N PHE A 5 17.94 7.53 -4.62
CA PHE A 5 17.91 6.49 -3.61
C PHE A 5 16.73 6.71 -2.65
N THR A 6 15.54 6.94 -3.21
CA THR A 6 14.33 7.10 -2.39
C THR A 6 14.13 5.84 -1.56
N LYS A 7 14.26 5.98 -0.26
CA LYS A 7 14.08 4.89 0.68
C LYS A 7 12.63 4.85 1.15
N VAL A 8 12.04 3.67 1.11
CA VAL A 8 10.67 3.44 1.54
C VAL A 8 10.68 2.51 2.75
N ASP A 9 10.03 2.92 3.81
CA ASP A 9 9.85 2.07 4.99
C ASP A 9 8.91 0.92 4.65
N SER A 10 9.12 -0.21 5.30
CA SER A 10 8.30 -1.39 5.10
C SER A 10 7.86 -1.97 6.44
N ILE A 11 6.69 -2.59 6.44
CA ILE A 11 6.23 -3.38 7.57
C ILE A 11 5.85 -4.77 7.07
N SER A 12 5.79 -5.73 7.98
CA SER A 12 5.34 -7.08 7.66
C SER A 12 3.82 -7.12 7.61
N THR A 13 3.28 -8.22 7.06
CA THR A 13 1.83 -8.44 7.08
C THR A 13 1.30 -8.64 8.51
N LEU A 14 2.12 -9.19 9.41
CA LEU A 14 1.73 -9.31 10.82
C LEU A 14 1.60 -7.94 11.46
N GLU A 15 2.54 -7.04 11.17
CA GLU A 15 2.46 -5.66 11.66
C GLU A 15 1.25 -4.95 11.07
N LEU A 16 0.94 -5.18 9.80
CA LEU A 16 -0.24 -4.61 9.18
C LEU A 16 -1.50 -5.07 9.91
N GLU A 17 -1.58 -6.35 10.25
CA GLU A 17 -2.74 -6.88 10.96
C GLU A 17 -2.96 -6.15 12.28
N GLU A 18 -1.89 -5.83 13.01
CA GLU A 18 -1.98 -5.01 14.21
C GLU A 18 -2.48 -3.61 13.93
N LYS A 19 -1.96 -2.98 12.87
CA LYS A 19 -2.36 -1.62 12.49
C LYS A 19 -3.84 -1.56 12.12
N LEU A 20 -4.37 -2.63 11.55
CA LEU A 20 -5.77 -2.68 11.12
C LEU A 20 -6.77 -2.73 12.30
N LYS A 21 -6.29 -2.89 13.52
CA LYS A 21 -7.13 -2.75 14.71
C LYS A 21 -7.58 -1.31 14.91
N THR A 22 -6.89 -0.38 14.29
CA THR A 22 -7.28 1.03 14.26
C THR A 22 -7.64 1.39 12.81
N GLN A 23 -8.23 2.56 12.64
CA GLN A 23 -8.58 3.02 11.30
C GLN A 23 -7.34 3.58 10.60
N ILE A 24 -6.92 2.95 9.50
CA ILE A 24 -5.75 3.37 8.73
C ILE A 24 -6.14 3.62 7.29
N GLN A 25 -5.25 4.26 6.54
CA GLN A 25 -5.40 4.45 5.11
C GLN A 25 -4.60 3.35 4.40
N LEU A 26 -5.30 2.33 3.90
CA LEU A 26 -4.69 1.21 3.18
C LEU A 26 -5.08 1.25 1.72
N ILE A 27 -4.08 1.27 0.86
CA ILE A 27 -4.27 1.31 -0.59
C ILE A 27 -3.73 0.03 -1.20
N ASP A 28 -4.59 -0.67 -1.95
CA ASP A 28 -4.24 -1.87 -2.69
C ASP A 28 -3.98 -1.47 -4.13
N VAL A 29 -2.74 -1.62 -4.58
CA VAL A 29 -2.32 -1.16 -5.92
C VAL A 29 -2.33 -2.28 -6.97
N ARG A 30 -3.00 -3.39 -6.66
CA ARG A 30 -3.20 -4.47 -7.63
C ARG A 30 -4.23 -4.04 -8.67
N THR A 31 -4.39 -4.86 -9.71
CA THR A 31 -5.41 -4.61 -10.72
C THR A 31 -6.80 -4.77 -10.09
N PRO A 32 -7.84 -4.14 -10.69
CA PRO A 32 -9.21 -4.31 -10.19
C PRO A 32 -9.64 -5.78 -10.17
N GLY A 33 -9.21 -6.58 -11.14
CA GLY A 33 -9.53 -8.00 -11.18
C GLY A 33 -8.94 -8.76 -10.01
N GLU A 34 -7.69 -8.51 -9.68
CA GLU A 34 -7.06 -9.11 -8.51
C GLU A 34 -7.78 -8.71 -7.24
N PHE A 35 -8.11 -7.42 -7.13
CA PHE A 35 -8.78 -6.87 -5.95
C PHE A 35 -10.15 -7.54 -5.74
N ARG A 36 -10.92 -7.71 -6.80
CA ARG A 36 -12.25 -8.35 -6.73
C ARG A 36 -12.19 -9.81 -6.28
N LYS A 37 -11.08 -10.50 -6.55
CA LYS A 37 -10.93 -11.91 -6.16
C LYS A 37 -10.68 -12.08 -4.67
N GLY A 38 -10.36 -11.02 -3.98
CA GLY A 38 -10.13 -11.05 -2.54
C GLY A 38 -9.20 -9.93 -2.12
N HIS A 39 -9.59 -9.20 -1.08
CA HIS A 39 -8.81 -8.08 -0.58
C HIS A 39 -9.06 -7.87 0.91
N ILE A 40 -8.25 -7.05 1.52
CA ILE A 40 -8.41 -6.70 2.94
C ILE A 40 -9.56 -5.69 3.06
N LYS A 41 -10.45 -5.94 4.01
CA LYS A 41 -11.60 -5.07 4.27
C LYS A 41 -11.14 -3.62 4.45
N ASN A 42 -11.85 -2.69 3.85
CA ASN A 42 -11.58 -1.25 3.90
C ASN A 42 -10.35 -0.79 3.11
N ALA A 43 -9.64 -1.69 2.44
CA ALA A 43 -8.60 -1.28 1.51
C ALA A 43 -9.23 -0.60 0.30
N LYS A 44 -8.60 0.47 -0.17
CA LYS A 44 -9.05 1.17 -1.37
C LYS A 44 -8.19 0.71 -2.55
N ASN A 45 -8.84 0.29 -3.63
CA ASN A 45 -8.12 -0.16 -4.81
C ASN A 45 -7.75 1.02 -5.70
N ILE A 46 -6.47 1.34 -5.76
CA ILE A 46 -5.91 2.33 -6.68
C ILE A 46 -4.79 1.62 -7.43
N PRO A 47 -5.03 1.11 -8.63
CA PRO A 47 -4.00 0.39 -9.37
C PRO A 47 -2.73 1.22 -9.55
N LEU A 48 -1.59 0.54 -9.64
CA LEU A 48 -0.29 1.20 -9.70
C LEU A 48 -0.24 2.30 -10.77
N ASN A 49 -0.83 2.05 -11.95
CA ASN A 49 -0.80 3.03 -13.04
C ASN A 49 -1.63 4.29 -12.77
N GLU A 50 -2.46 4.28 -11.72
CA GLU A 50 -3.29 5.44 -11.36
C GLU A 50 -2.75 6.19 -10.15
N ILE A 51 -1.70 5.66 -9.51
CA ILE A 51 -1.21 6.22 -8.23
C ILE A 51 -0.67 7.65 -8.39
N GLY A 52 -0.16 7.98 -9.57
CA GLY A 52 0.37 9.31 -9.83
C GLY A 52 -0.66 10.42 -9.80
N ASN A 53 -1.91 10.10 -10.12
CA ASN A 53 -3.02 11.05 -10.15
C ASN A 53 -3.94 10.92 -8.95
N PHE A 54 -3.68 9.96 -8.08
CA PHE A 54 -4.47 9.74 -6.89
C PHE A 54 -4.10 10.75 -5.80
N THR A 55 -5.11 11.28 -5.11
CA THR A 55 -4.88 12.18 -3.98
C THR A 55 -5.26 11.45 -2.69
N PRO A 56 -4.26 11.01 -1.91
CA PRO A 56 -4.53 10.38 -0.61
C PRO A 56 -5.08 11.38 0.41
N ILE A 57 -5.61 10.85 1.52
CA ILE A 57 -5.99 11.67 2.66
C ILE A 57 -4.70 12.30 3.21
N ALA A 58 -4.67 13.64 3.28
CA ALA A 58 -3.50 14.37 3.77
C ALA A 58 -3.28 14.13 5.26
N ASP A 59 -2.02 14.24 5.68
CA ASP A 59 -1.61 14.13 7.08
C ASP A 59 -1.96 12.79 7.72
N LYS A 60 -2.17 11.76 6.90
CA LYS A 60 -2.45 10.42 7.37
C LYS A 60 -1.50 9.46 6.68
N LYS A 61 -0.81 8.63 7.47
CA LYS A 61 0.11 7.63 6.92
C LYS A 61 -0.62 6.71 5.95
N ILE A 62 0.04 6.42 4.83
CA ILE A 62 -0.50 5.57 3.79
C ILE A 62 0.21 4.21 3.85
N TYR A 63 -0.57 3.14 3.93
CA TYR A 63 -0.05 1.78 3.82
C TYR A 63 -0.39 1.27 2.43
N VAL A 64 0.60 0.73 1.71
CA VAL A 64 0.42 0.29 0.33
C VAL A 64 0.70 -1.21 0.24
N ILE A 65 -0.23 -1.95 -0.35
CA ILE A 65 -0.11 -3.41 -0.50
C ILE A 65 -0.35 -3.81 -1.96
N CYS A 66 0.33 -4.87 -2.39
CA CYS A 66 0.09 -5.50 -3.68
C CYS A 66 0.13 -7.02 -3.50
N HIS A 67 0.43 -7.78 -4.56
CA HIS A 67 0.48 -9.24 -4.44
C HIS A 67 1.72 -9.72 -3.68
N SER A 68 2.92 -9.28 -4.08
CA SER A 68 4.18 -9.77 -3.53
C SER A 68 5.08 -8.70 -2.93
N GLY A 69 4.70 -7.42 -3.04
CA GLY A 69 5.47 -6.31 -2.50
C GLY A 69 6.20 -5.46 -3.54
N ALA A 70 6.34 -5.93 -4.78
CA ALA A 70 7.10 -5.20 -5.81
C ALA A 70 6.35 -3.96 -6.33
N ARG A 71 5.08 -4.13 -6.72
CA ARG A 71 4.27 -3.01 -7.22
C ARG A 71 4.00 -1.98 -6.14
N SER A 72 3.74 -2.44 -4.91
CA SER A 72 3.49 -1.54 -3.79
C SER A 72 4.74 -0.73 -3.43
N LYS A 73 5.92 -1.33 -3.58
CA LYS A 73 7.16 -0.60 -3.36
C LYS A 73 7.34 0.53 -4.38
N LEU A 74 7.01 0.27 -5.65
CA LEU A 74 7.03 1.32 -6.68
C LEU A 74 6.01 2.41 -6.40
N ALA A 75 4.79 2.02 -6.01
CA ALA A 75 3.75 2.97 -5.65
C ALA A 75 4.18 3.84 -4.47
N ALA A 76 4.76 3.20 -3.46
CA ALA A 76 5.23 3.91 -2.27
C ALA A 76 6.32 4.93 -2.62
N LYS A 77 7.24 4.57 -3.53
CA LYS A 77 8.27 5.51 -3.98
C LYS A 77 7.66 6.72 -4.69
N LYS A 78 6.66 6.49 -5.54
CA LYS A 78 5.98 7.57 -6.24
C LYS A 78 5.27 8.50 -5.26
N LEU A 79 4.58 7.94 -4.27
CA LEU A 79 3.90 8.73 -3.26
C LEU A 79 4.88 9.50 -2.38
N LYS A 80 6.00 8.88 -2.02
CA LYS A 80 7.01 9.55 -1.21
C LYS A 80 7.63 10.73 -1.93
N LYS A 81 7.86 10.61 -3.24
CA LYS A 81 8.34 11.74 -4.04
C LYS A 81 7.35 12.89 -4.09
N ARG A 82 6.07 12.60 -3.88
CA ARG A 82 5.02 13.62 -3.75
C ARG A 82 4.86 14.10 -2.31
N GLU A 83 5.80 13.74 -1.44
CA GLU A 83 5.88 14.16 -0.05
C GLU A 83 4.81 13.59 0.88
N PHE A 84 4.25 12.43 0.52
CA PHE A 84 3.34 11.71 1.42
C PHE A 84 4.12 10.78 2.34
N ASP A 85 3.58 10.55 3.52
CA ASP A 85 4.12 9.60 4.49
C ASP A 85 3.58 8.21 4.15
N VAL A 86 4.43 7.35 3.61
CA VAL A 86 3.99 6.08 3.04
C VAL A 86 4.85 4.91 3.53
N VAL A 87 4.20 3.77 3.73
CA VAL A 87 4.84 2.52 4.16
C VAL A 87 4.42 1.41 3.21
N ASN A 88 5.38 0.61 2.76
CA ASN A 88 5.12 -0.56 1.93
C ASN A 88 4.83 -1.77 2.82
N VAL A 89 3.85 -2.59 2.44
CA VAL A 89 3.58 -3.85 3.13
C VAL A 89 4.38 -4.95 2.42
N GLN A 90 5.45 -5.39 3.06
CA GLN A 90 6.34 -6.40 2.52
C GLN A 90 5.64 -7.75 2.42
N GLY A 91 5.84 -8.45 1.31
CA GLY A 91 5.22 -9.76 1.07
C GLY A 91 3.80 -9.69 0.53
N GLY A 92 3.12 -8.58 0.70
CA GLY A 92 1.81 -8.32 0.11
C GLY A 92 0.75 -9.36 0.44
N MET A 93 -0.24 -9.47 -0.45
CA MET A 93 -1.35 -10.42 -0.26
C MET A 93 -0.88 -11.86 -0.24
N HIS A 94 0.24 -12.18 -0.90
CA HIS A 94 0.79 -13.53 -0.88
C HIS A 94 1.16 -13.96 0.54
N ALA A 95 1.67 -13.06 1.34
CA ALA A 95 2.04 -13.34 2.73
C ALA A 95 0.91 -13.09 3.73
N TRP A 96 -0.18 -12.47 3.31
CA TRP A 96 -1.29 -12.12 4.19
C TRP A 96 -2.01 -13.37 4.70
N ARG A 97 -2.24 -13.45 6.00
CA ARG A 97 -2.92 -14.58 6.65
C ARG A 97 -4.21 -14.17 7.35
N GLY A 98 -4.55 -12.88 7.30
CA GLY A 98 -5.78 -12.37 7.90
C GLY A 98 -6.99 -12.60 7.01
N LYS A 99 -8.12 -12.01 7.42
CA LYS A 99 -9.36 -12.13 6.67
C LYS A 99 -9.29 -11.38 5.35
N ILE A 100 -10.00 -11.89 4.35
CA ILE A 100 -10.24 -11.21 3.09
C ILE A 100 -11.74 -11.18 2.81
N VAL A 101 -12.13 -10.20 2.03
CA VAL A 101 -13.52 -10.05 1.60
C VAL A 101 -13.61 -10.03 0.08
#